data_c042ddd6b6853c4b32a660cfb0d884f9
#
_entry.id   c042ddd6b6853c4b32a660cfb0d884f9
#
_cell.length_a   1.000
_cell.length_b   1.000
_cell.length_c   1.000
_cell.angle_alpha   90.00
_cell.angle_beta   90.00
_cell.angle_gamma   90.00
#
_symmetry.space_group_name_H-M   'P 1'
#
loop_
_entity.id
_entity.type
_entity.pdbx_description
1 polymer ?
#
loop_
_entity_poly.entity_id
_entity_poly.type
_entity_poly.pdbx_seq_one_letter_code
_entity_poly.pdbx_strand_id
1 'polypeptide(L)'
;MSASPTKKRTLLASVDGIEVRFLGVQLNQSDLDVWMQIVHLSRQQLPGYNVTFSAHAMLTALGKGTGKSQHEWLKESMARLGGAFVEMTFHGRDSFGEKGFLRYYRDETTQRYVVELTESMLRLFEDGYTHIEFEQRQKLRKQPLALWLHGFLSSHAARYPLKITTIHRLSGSGAQTLRDFKYRLRKALEALVAIGAIDSFVIDEDSVKIKMIPKTSQLWKSGI
;
A
#
# COMPACT_ATOMS: atom_id res chain seq x y z
N MET A 1 -15.40 12.41 1.54
CA MET A 1 -14.88 13.20 2.68
C MET A 1 -13.39 13.39 2.45
N SER A 2 -12.94 14.62 2.28
CA SER A 2 -11.51 14.95 2.14
C SER A 2 -10.86 14.77 3.51
N ALA A 3 -9.82 13.94 3.58
CA ALA A 3 -9.05 13.75 4.82
C ALA A 3 -8.32 15.05 5.14
N SER A 4 -8.49 15.56 6.35
CA SER A 4 -7.78 16.75 6.81
C SER A 4 -6.28 16.44 6.98
N PRO A 5 -5.38 17.35 6.60
CA PRO A 5 -3.95 17.13 6.78
C PRO A 5 -3.60 17.04 8.26
N THR A 6 -2.79 16.05 8.62
CA THR A 6 -2.19 15.97 9.95
C THR A 6 -1.17 17.09 10.11
N LYS A 7 -1.40 18.00 11.06
CA LYS A 7 -0.51 19.15 11.35
C LYS A 7 0.69 18.77 12.24
N LYS A 8 0.73 17.57 12.77
CA LYS A 8 1.80 17.07 13.66
C LYS A 8 2.30 15.73 13.15
N ARG A 9 3.60 15.47 13.35
CA ARG A 9 4.18 14.15 13.09
C ARG A 9 3.47 13.10 13.94
N THR A 10 2.78 12.19 13.30
CA THR A 10 2.00 11.15 13.97
C THR A 10 2.72 9.82 13.81
N LEU A 11 2.95 9.12 14.93
CA LEU A 11 3.46 7.74 14.90
C LEU A 11 2.38 6.83 14.30
N LEU A 12 2.66 6.23 13.16
CA LEU A 12 1.75 5.31 12.47
C LEU A 12 1.98 3.86 12.88
N ALA A 13 3.24 3.46 12.97
CA ALA A 13 3.63 2.11 13.30
C ALA A 13 4.92 2.10 14.13
N SER A 14 5.02 1.11 15.03
CA SER A 14 6.24 0.73 15.69
C SER A 14 6.22 -0.80 15.78
N VAL A 15 7.07 -1.45 15.00
CA VAL A 15 7.16 -2.92 14.90
C VAL A 15 8.63 -3.28 14.78
N ASP A 16 9.10 -4.23 15.58
CA ASP A 16 10.45 -4.79 15.52
C ASP A 16 11.59 -3.74 15.51
N GLY A 17 11.40 -2.64 16.30
CA GLY A 17 12.38 -1.57 16.39
C GLY A 17 12.34 -0.56 15.24
N ILE A 18 11.38 -0.67 14.34
CA ILE A 18 11.14 0.31 13.28
C ILE A 18 9.98 1.21 13.67
N GLU A 19 10.24 2.51 13.76
CA GLU A 19 9.20 3.53 13.97
C GLU A 19 8.96 4.28 12.67
N VAL A 20 7.69 4.45 12.32
CA VAL A 20 7.27 5.24 11.15
C VAL A 20 6.41 6.41 11.62
N ARG A 21 6.86 7.63 11.37
CA ARG A 21 6.10 8.85 11.61
C ARG A 21 5.71 9.51 10.30
N PHE A 22 4.53 10.06 10.26
CA PHE A 22 3.93 10.65 9.06
C PHE A 22 3.42 12.06 9.33
N LEU A 23 3.62 12.93 8.35
CA LEU A 23 3.05 14.27 8.31
C LEU A 23 2.54 14.55 6.89
N GLY A 24 1.30 14.96 6.77
CA GLY A 24 0.67 15.27 5.48
C GLY A 24 -0.79 14.86 5.41
N VAL A 25 -1.34 14.87 4.21
CA VAL A 25 -2.67 14.33 3.96
C VAL A 25 -2.60 12.80 4.05
N GLN A 26 -3.47 12.20 4.84
CA GLN A 26 -3.49 10.76 5.04
C GLN A 26 -3.62 10.02 3.71
N LEU A 27 -2.65 9.14 3.44
CA LEU A 27 -2.67 8.26 2.28
C LEU A 27 -3.71 7.14 2.47
N ASN A 28 -4.27 6.69 1.38
CA ASN A 28 -5.26 5.62 1.37
C ASN A 28 -4.81 4.45 0.47
N GLN A 29 -5.59 3.38 0.43
CA GLN A 29 -5.24 2.17 -0.34
C GLN A 29 -5.15 2.41 -1.85
N SER A 30 -5.86 3.42 -2.37
CA SER A 30 -5.75 3.79 -3.79
C SER A 30 -4.46 4.55 -4.09
N ASP A 31 -3.93 5.31 -3.14
CA ASP A 31 -2.60 5.95 -3.28
C ASP A 31 -1.50 4.89 -3.27
N LEU A 32 -1.66 3.84 -2.46
CA LEU A 32 -0.76 2.68 -2.49
C LEU A 32 -0.79 1.98 -3.85
N ASP A 33 -1.96 1.85 -4.49
CA ASP A 33 -2.06 1.25 -5.81
C ASP A 33 -1.31 2.08 -6.87
N VAL A 34 -1.41 3.41 -6.82
CA VAL A 34 -0.63 4.32 -7.69
C VAL A 34 0.87 4.15 -7.44
N TRP A 35 1.28 4.15 -6.18
CA TRP A 35 2.68 3.96 -5.80
C TRP A 35 3.24 2.63 -6.32
N MET A 36 2.54 1.51 -6.08
CA MET A 36 2.97 0.19 -6.55
C MET A 36 3.08 0.13 -8.07
N GLN A 37 2.16 0.77 -8.80
CA GLN A 37 2.23 0.82 -10.26
C GLN A 37 3.42 1.64 -10.76
N ILE A 38 3.78 2.73 -10.08
CA ILE A 38 4.98 3.51 -10.40
C ILE A 38 6.24 2.68 -10.16
N VAL A 39 6.34 2.00 -9.01
CA VAL A 39 7.46 1.08 -8.70
C VAL A 39 7.53 -0.07 -9.71
N HIS A 40 6.39 -0.62 -10.14
CA HIS A 40 6.36 -1.64 -11.19
C HIS A 40 6.92 -1.12 -12.53
N LEU A 41 6.50 0.08 -12.95
CA LEU A 41 7.00 0.72 -14.17
C LEU A 41 8.50 1.05 -14.08
N SER A 42 9.01 1.43 -12.91
CA SER A 42 10.44 1.72 -12.74
C SER A 42 11.32 0.50 -13.00
N ARG A 43 10.81 -0.71 -12.74
CA ARG A 43 11.52 -1.97 -13.01
C ARG A 43 11.52 -2.36 -14.50
N GLN A 44 10.57 -1.83 -15.27
CA GLN A 44 10.44 -2.13 -16.69
C GLN A 44 11.14 -1.11 -17.59
N GLN A 45 11.41 0.09 -17.08
CA GLN A 45 12.12 1.14 -17.81
C GLN A 45 13.62 1.06 -17.52
N LEU A 46 14.44 1.59 -18.42
CA LEU A 46 15.90 1.55 -18.30
C LEU A 46 16.39 2.06 -16.93
N PRO A 47 17.53 1.56 -16.42
CA PRO A 47 18.07 1.93 -15.13
C PRO A 47 18.18 3.45 -14.98
N GLY A 48 17.41 4.01 -14.06
CA GLY A 48 17.34 5.42 -13.75
C GLY A 48 16.18 5.65 -12.79
N TYR A 49 16.23 6.78 -12.07
CA TYR A 49 15.21 7.10 -11.07
C TYR A 49 13.92 7.65 -11.68
N ASN A 50 13.89 7.88 -13.00
CA ASN A 50 12.76 8.50 -13.70
C ASN A 50 11.86 7.47 -14.37
N VAL A 51 10.58 7.58 -14.09
CA VAL A 51 9.50 6.78 -14.70
C VAL A 51 8.60 7.69 -15.50
N THR A 52 8.33 7.32 -16.76
CA THR A 52 7.49 8.14 -17.64
C THR A 52 6.22 7.39 -18.07
N PHE A 53 5.05 8.00 -17.89
CA PHE A 53 3.78 7.41 -18.30
C PHE A 53 2.74 8.47 -18.69
N SER A 54 1.74 8.10 -19.49
CA SER A 54 0.55 8.93 -19.70
C SER A 54 -0.49 8.67 -18.60
N ALA A 55 -1.29 9.70 -18.27
CA ALA A 55 -2.38 9.54 -17.30
C ALA A 55 -3.36 8.42 -17.74
N HIS A 56 -3.65 8.33 -19.04
CA HIS A 56 -4.50 7.29 -19.60
C HIS A 56 -3.95 5.88 -19.32
N ALA A 57 -2.66 5.64 -19.64
CA ALA A 57 -2.03 4.35 -19.40
C ALA A 57 -2.02 3.96 -17.91
N MET A 58 -1.70 4.91 -17.04
CA MET A 58 -1.73 4.70 -15.58
C MET A 58 -3.14 4.33 -15.10
N LEU A 59 -4.16 5.08 -15.49
CA LEU A 59 -5.54 4.81 -15.11
C LEU A 59 -6.03 3.45 -15.61
N THR A 60 -5.68 3.10 -16.85
CA THR A 60 -6.00 1.78 -17.44
C THR A 60 -5.32 0.65 -16.67
N ALA A 61 -4.02 0.77 -16.37
CA ALA A 61 -3.28 -0.22 -15.59
C ALA A 61 -3.86 -0.39 -14.17
N LEU A 62 -4.31 0.72 -13.56
CA LEU A 62 -5.06 0.68 -12.30
C LEU A 62 -6.49 0.17 -12.48
N GLY A 63 -6.94 -0.15 -13.70
CA GLY A 63 -8.28 -0.59 -14.06
C GLY A 63 -9.35 0.44 -13.73
N LYS A 64 -9.05 1.72 -13.83
CA LYS A 64 -9.97 2.84 -13.65
C LYS A 64 -10.46 3.33 -15.01
N GLY A 65 -11.60 4.03 -14.99
CA GLY A 65 -12.02 4.78 -16.17
C GLY A 65 -11.02 5.90 -16.49
N THR A 66 -11.05 6.41 -17.73
CA THR A 66 -10.11 7.43 -18.21
C THR A 66 -10.76 8.79 -18.43
N GLY A 67 -11.93 9.03 -17.83
CA GLY A 67 -12.64 10.30 -17.90
C GLY A 67 -11.99 11.40 -17.04
N LYS A 68 -12.44 12.64 -17.22
CA LYS A 68 -11.92 13.83 -16.56
C LYS A 68 -11.80 13.69 -15.04
N SER A 69 -12.81 13.16 -14.37
CA SER A 69 -12.80 12.95 -12.92
C SER A 69 -11.70 12.00 -12.45
N GLN A 70 -11.36 11.00 -13.26
CA GLN A 70 -10.28 10.06 -12.94
C GLN A 70 -8.90 10.68 -13.17
N HIS A 71 -8.77 11.57 -14.14
CA HIS A 71 -7.54 12.36 -14.32
C HIS A 71 -7.31 13.28 -13.12
N GLU A 72 -8.33 13.98 -12.63
CA GLU A 72 -8.20 14.82 -11.43
C GLU A 72 -7.89 13.97 -10.20
N TRP A 73 -8.55 12.82 -10.03
CA TRP A 73 -8.23 11.88 -8.96
C TRP A 73 -6.75 11.43 -9.00
N LEU A 74 -6.18 11.14 -10.18
CA LEU A 74 -4.78 10.76 -10.32
C LEU A 74 -3.86 11.92 -9.91
N LYS A 75 -4.15 13.15 -10.34
CA LYS A 75 -3.39 14.34 -9.93
C LYS A 75 -3.40 14.51 -8.40
N GLU A 76 -4.55 14.36 -7.77
CA GLU A 76 -4.67 14.45 -6.31
C GLU A 76 -3.89 13.34 -5.60
N SER A 77 -3.92 12.12 -6.14
CA SER A 77 -3.13 11.01 -5.61
C SER A 77 -1.62 11.26 -5.72
N MET A 78 -1.16 11.73 -6.88
CA MET A 78 0.23 12.13 -7.09
C MET A 78 0.65 13.27 -6.14
N ALA A 79 -0.22 14.27 -5.95
CA ALA A 79 0.03 15.37 -5.02
C ALA A 79 0.12 14.90 -3.56
N ARG A 80 -0.72 13.95 -3.12
CA ARG A 80 -0.61 13.35 -1.78
C ARG A 80 0.69 12.59 -1.59
N LEU A 81 1.07 11.77 -2.58
CA LEU A 81 2.32 11.00 -2.54
C LEU A 81 3.56 11.91 -2.52
N GLY A 82 3.57 12.96 -3.34
CA GLY A 82 4.68 13.93 -3.39
C GLY A 82 4.72 14.90 -2.21
N GLY A 83 3.57 15.17 -1.57
CA GLY A 83 3.46 16.10 -0.44
C GLY A 83 3.58 15.46 0.94
N ALA A 84 3.66 14.13 1.03
CA ALA A 84 3.82 13.41 2.29
C ALA A 84 5.22 13.63 2.87
N PHE A 85 5.34 13.68 4.20
CA PHE A 85 6.62 13.57 4.88
C PHE A 85 6.61 12.29 5.71
N VAL A 86 7.58 11.44 5.50
CA VAL A 86 7.76 10.17 6.22
C VAL A 86 9.10 10.20 6.92
N GLU A 87 9.09 9.90 8.21
CA GLU A 87 10.29 9.72 9.01
C GLU A 87 10.31 8.27 9.49
N MET A 88 11.41 7.59 9.22
CA MET A 88 11.62 6.21 9.66
C MET A 88 12.83 6.17 10.57
N THR A 89 12.68 5.50 11.71
CA THR A 89 13.77 5.25 12.66
C THR A 89 13.96 3.75 12.81
N PHE A 90 15.18 3.27 12.61
CA PHE A 90 15.55 1.86 12.68
C PHE A 90 16.29 1.57 13.99
N HIS A 91 15.74 0.68 14.82
CA HIS A 91 16.35 0.21 16.08
C HIS A 91 16.87 1.32 17.00
N GLY A 92 16.25 2.50 16.94
CA GLY A 92 16.63 3.67 17.73
C GLY A 92 18.01 4.26 17.40
N ARG A 93 18.64 3.84 16.30
CA ARG A 93 20.00 4.28 15.90
C ARG A 93 19.95 5.26 14.73
N ASP A 94 19.38 4.81 13.62
CA ASP A 94 19.37 5.58 12.39
C ASP A 94 17.95 6.05 12.09
N SER A 95 17.80 7.32 11.82
CA SER A 95 16.55 7.89 11.37
C SER A 95 16.77 8.69 10.10
N PHE A 96 15.87 8.55 9.15
CA PHE A 96 15.83 9.44 7.98
C PHE A 96 14.42 10.00 7.80
N GLY A 97 14.37 11.24 7.37
CA GLY A 97 13.13 11.89 6.98
C GLY A 97 13.14 12.18 5.49
N GLU A 98 12.11 11.75 4.79
CA GLU A 98 11.96 11.98 3.35
C GLU A 98 10.71 12.81 3.08
N LYS A 99 10.85 13.84 2.23
CA LYS A 99 9.74 14.64 1.75
C LYS A 99 9.26 14.08 0.43
N GLY A 100 8.09 13.47 0.45
CA GLY A 100 7.47 12.80 -0.69
C GLY A 100 8.01 11.40 -0.92
N PHE A 101 7.14 10.53 -1.36
CA PHE A 101 7.54 9.21 -1.89
C PHE A 101 8.11 9.34 -3.30
N LEU A 102 7.80 10.46 -3.97
CA LEU A 102 8.17 10.75 -5.35
C LEU A 102 8.17 12.25 -5.59
N ARG A 103 8.93 12.66 -6.60
CA ARG A 103 8.81 13.96 -7.25
C ARG A 103 8.22 13.75 -8.63
N TYR A 104 7.46 14.71 -9.13
CA TYR A 104 6.90 14.59 -10.47
C TYR A 104 6.68 15.93 -11.12
N TYR A 105 6.68 15.92 -12.44
CA TYR A 105 6.16 17.01 -13.26
C TYR A 105 5.41 16.42 -14.46
N ARG A 106 4.63 17.25 -15.12
CA ARG A 106 4.02 16.92 -16.39
C ARG A 106 4.75 17.63 -17.50
N ASP A 107 5.25 16.86 -18.45
CA ASP A 107 5.84 17.40 -19.68
C ASP A 107 4.71 17.94 -20.56
N GLU A 108 4.70 19.24 -20.79
CA GLU A 108 3.64 19.91 -21.56
C GLU A 108 3.71 19.59 -23.06
N THR A 109 4.87 19.17 -23.57
CA THR A 109 5.04 18.77 -24.97
C THR A 109 4.46 17.39 -25.24
N THR A 110 4.83 16.42 -24.41
CA THR A 110 4.41 15.02 -24.56
C THR A 110 3.14 14.68 -23.79
N GLN A 111 2.67 15.58 -22.92
CA GLN A 111 1.54 15.38 -22.01
C GLN A 111 1.71 14.18 -21.07
N ARG A 112 2.96 13.74 -20.84
CA ARG A 112 3.30 12.62 -19.97
C ARG A 112 3.73 13.11 -18.59
N TYR A 113 3.48 12.29 -17.58
CA TYR A 113 4.10 12.44 -16.28
C TYR A 113 5.52 11.88 -16.32
N VAL A 114 6.44 12.64 -15.76
CA VAL A 114 7.79 12.18 -15.43
C VAL A 114 7.88 12.16 -13.92
N VAL A 115 8.17 10.98 -13.38
CA VAL A 115 8.20 10.72 -11.93
C VAL A 115 9.60 10.26 -11.55
N GLU A 116 10.19 10.94 -10.60
CA GLU A 116 11.46 10.60 -9.98
C GLU A 116 11.18 9.90 -8.65
N LEU A 117 11.70 8.68 -8.49
CA LEU A 117 11.74 7.99 -7.22
C LEU A 117 12.97 8.44 -6.43
N THR A 118 12.81 8.76 -5.15
CA THR A 118 13.95 9.16 -4.32
C THR A 118 14.82 7.94 -3.99
N GLU A 119 16.13 8.14 -3.86
CA GLU A 119 17.07 7.09 -3.51
C GLU A 119 16.71 6.41 -2.20
N SER A 120 16.28 7.18 -1.20
CA SER A 120 15.83 6.65 0.09
C SER A 120 14.66 5.68 -0.04
N MET A 121 13.72 5.97 -0.95
CA MET A 121 12.60 5.07 -1.21
C MET A 121 13.04 3.81 -1.95
N LEU A 122 14.02 3.90 -2.83
CA LEU A 122 14.55 2.74 -3.54
C LEU A 122 15.33 1.82 -2.61
N ARG A 123 16.10 2.36 -1.67
CA ARG A 123 16.82 1.57 -0.64
C ARG A 123 15.91 0.68 0.20
N LEU A 124 14.64 1.07 0.40
CA LEU A 124 13.68 0.21 1.12
C LEU A 124 13.40 -1.13 0.42
N PHE A 125 13.80 -1.27 -0.84
CA PHE A 125 13.64 -2.51 -1.60
C PHE A 125 14.95 -3.32 -1.75
N GLU A 126 16.09 -2.80 -1.26
CA GLU A 126 17.39 -3.47 -1.38
C GLU A 126 17.47 -4.72 -0.51
N ASP A 127 16.94 -4.67 0.72
CA ASP A 127 16.93 -5.78 1.68
C ASP A 127 15.79 -6.78 1.45
N GLY A 128 15.08 -6.64 0.35
CA GLY A 128 13.95 -7.49 -0.01
C GLY A 128 12.66 -6.70 -0.18
N TYR A 129 11.67 -7.35 -0.77
CA TYR A 129 10.38 -6.73 -1.03
C TYR A 129 9.22 -7.73 -0.87
N THR A 130 8.07 -7.19 -0.51
CA THR A 130 6.83 -7.96 -0.47
C THR A 130 6.23 -8.04 -1.86
N HIS A 131 6.01 -9.25 -2.34
CA HIS A 131 5.25 -9.47 -3.57
C HIS A 131 3.76 -9.35 -3.27
N ILE A 132 3.10 -8.41 -3.92
CA ILE A 132 1.65 -8.17 -3.80
C ILE A 132 0.98 -8.50 -5.14
N GLU A 133 0.04 -9.44 -5.12
CA GLU A 133 -0.72 -9.83 -6.30
C GLU A 133 -1.70 -8.73 -6.71
N PHE A 134 -1.35 -7.98 -7.75
CA PHE A 134 -2.12 -6.80 -8.16
C PHE A 134 -3.51 -7.16 -8.68
N GLU A 135 -3.67 -8.27 -9.40
CA GLU A 135 -4.97 -8.75 -9.87
C GLU A 135 -5.93 -9.06 -8.71
N GLN A 136 -5.42 -9.65 -7.62
CA GLN A 136 -6.21 -9.87 -6.41
C GLN A 136 -6.64 -8.53 -5.79
N ARG A 137 -5.74 -7.55 -5.71
CA ARG A 137 -6.08 -6.21 -5.21
C ARG A 137 -7.18 -5.55 -6.06
N GLN A 138 -7.13 -5.70 -7.37
CA GLN A 138 -8.15 -5.15 -8.25
C GLN A 138 -9.55 -5.71 -7.96
N LYS A 139 -9.68 -6.97 -7.57
CA LYS A 139 -10.95 -7.59 -7.17
C LYS A 139 -11.49 -7.08 -5.83
N LEU A 140 -10.61 -6.54 -4.96
CA LEU A 140 -10.96 -5.97 -3.65
C LEU A 140 -11.32 -4.48 -3.69
N ARG A 141 -11.49 -3.88 -4.87
CA ARG A 141 -11.83 -2.46 -5.00
C ARG A 141 -13.02 -2.08 -4.15
N LYS A 142 -12.98 -0.87 -3.60
CA LYS A 142 -13.97 -0.30 -2.68
C LYS A 142 -14.08 -1.01 -1.32
N GLN A 143 -13.17 -1.92 -1.01
CA GLN A 143 -13.10 -2.63 0.26
C GLN A 143 -11.78 -2.30 1.00
N PRO A 144 -11.65 -1.10 1.60
CA PRO A 144 -10.37 -0.60 2.12
C PRO A 144 -9.76 -1.50 3.20
N LEU A 145 -10.57 -2.12 4.06
CA LEU A 145 -10.06 -3.04 5.07
C LEU A 145 -9.55 -4.35 4.45
N ALA A 146 -10.21 -4.87 3.41
CA ALA A 146 -9.75 -6.05 2.70
C ALA A 146 -8.45 -5.77 1.93
N LEU A 147 -8.34 -4.61 1.27
CA LEU A 147 -7.12 -4.15 0.61
C LEU A 147 -5.95 -4.00 1.60
N TRP A 148 -6.22 -3.45 2.78
CA TRP A 148 -5.21 -3.32 3.83
C TRP A 148 -4.75 -4.70 4.33
N LEU A 149 -5.70 -5.59 4.65
CA LEU A 149 -5.41 -6.96 5.09
C LEU A 149 -4.62 -7.73 4.03
N HIS A 150 -4.97 -7.59 2.75
CA HIS A 150 -4.24 -8.23 1.66
C HIS A 150 -2.76 -7.84 1.66
N GLY A 151 -2.45 -6.55 1.76
CA GLY A 151 -1.07 -6.05 1.86
C GLY A 151 -0.38 -6.51 3.15
N PHE A 152 -1.07 -6.42 4.29
CA PHE A 152 -0.55 -6.84 5.59
C PHE A 152 -0.20 -8.32 5.61
N LEU A 153 -1.08 -9.20 5.16
CA LEU A 153 -0.85 -10.65 5.12
C LEU A 153 0.21 -11.06 4.08
N SER A 154 0.36 -10.28 3.02
CA SER A 154 1.44 -10.51 2.04
C SER A 154 2.83 -10.25 2.63
N SER A 155 2.95 -9.29 3.57
CA SER A 155 4.22 -8.89 4.20
C SER A 155 4.50 -9.61 5.52
N HIS A 156 3.47 -10.17 6.17
CA HIS A 156 3.59 -10.82 7.47
C HIS A 156 3.15 -12.28 7.36
N ALA A 157 4.03 -13.19 7.77
CA ALA A 157 3.61 -14.59 7.89
C ALA A 157 2.59 -14.72 9.05
N ALA A 158 1.33 -14.98 8.72
CA ALA A 158 0.25 -15.19 9.71
C ALA A 158 0.42 -16.55 10.44
N ARG A 159 1.55 -16.73 11.14
CA ARG A 159 1.86 -17.97 11.86
C ARG A 159 1.09 -18.10 13.18
N TYR A 160 0.65 -17.00 13.74
CA TYR A 160 -0.01 -16.91 15.04
C TYR A 160 -1.34 -16.19 14.93
N PRO A 161 -2.29 -16.45 15.86
CA PRO A 161 -3.53 -15.70 15.93
C PRO A 161 -3.24 -14.21 16.10
N LEU A 162 -3.92 -13.38 15.33
CA LEU A 162 -3.82 -11.93 15.39
C LEU A 162 -4.90 -11.38 16.33
N LYS A 163 -4.53 -10.55 17.30
CA LYS A 163 -5.50 -9.87 18.15
C LYS A 163 -6.33 -8.88 17.33
N ILE A 164 -7.65 -8.95 17.47
CA ILE A 164 -8.59 -8.09 16.73
C ILE A 164 -8.36 -6.61 17.04
N THR A 165 -8.05 -6.28 18.30
CA THR A 165 -7.69 -4.91 18.71
C THR A 165 -6.41 -4.40 18.02
N THR A 166 -5.43 -5.27 17.78
CA THR A 166 -4.21 -4.94 17.04
C THR A 166 -4.52 -4.65 15.58
N ILE A 167 -5.32 -5.51 14.93
CA ILE A 167 -5.75 -5.29 13.54
C ILE A 167 -6.54 -3.98 13.43
N HIS A 168 -7.46 -3.70 14.37
CA HIS A 168 -8.23 -2.47 14.41
C HIS A 168 -7.31 -1.24 14.45
N ARG A 169 -6.36 -1.23 15.38
CA ARG A 169 -5.40 -0.14 15.56
C ARG A 169 -4.51 0.05 14.32
N LEU A 170 -3.94 -1.01 13.79
CA LEU A 170 -3.00 -0.95 12.66
C LEU A 170 -3.68 -0.61 11.32
N SER A 171 -4.92 -1.06 11.13
CA SER A 171 -5.67 -0.77 9.90
C SER A 171 -6.14 0.68 9.78
N GLY A 172 -6.09 1.46 10.87
CA GLY A 172 -6.65 2.82 10.90
C GLY A 172 -8.16 2.86 10.62
N SER A 173 -8.87 1.76 10.94
CA SER A 173 -10.31 1.67 10.68
C SER A 173 -11.09 2.70 11.51
N GLY A 174 -11.99 3.44 10.85
CA GLY A 174 -12.92 4.38 11.50
C GLY A 174 -14.10 3.73 12.22
N ALA A 175 -14.05 2.42 12.53
CA ALA A 175 -15.09 1.75 13.31
C ALA A 175 -15.07 2.28 14.75
N GLN A 176 -16.22 2.73 15.24
CA GLN A 176 -16.33 3.33 16.57
C GLN A 176 -16.37 2.28 17.69
N THR A 177 -16.82 1.08 17.38
CA THR A 177 -16.92 -0.02 18.34
C THR A 177 -16.17 -1.25 17.83
N LEU A 178 -15.66 -2.06 18.76
CA LEU A 178 -15.03 -3.33 18.41
C LEU A 178 -16.03 -4.30 17.76
N ARG A 179 -17.30 -4.23 18.11
CA ARG A 179 -18.38 -5.01 17.49
C ARG A 179 -18.53 -4.67 15.99
N ASP A 180 -18.61 -3.39 15.66
CA ASP A 180 -18.68 -2.93 14.27
C ASP A 180 -17.40 -3.32 13.51
N PHE A 181 -16.24 -3.17 14.16
CA PHE A 181 -14.98 -3.59 13.56
C PHE A 181 -14.95 -5.09 13.27
N LYS A 182 -15.37 -5.94 14.20
CA LYS A 182 -15.45 -7.41 14.01
C LYS A 182 -16.34 -7.78 12.81
N TYR A 183 -17.47 -7.09 12.65
CA TYR A 183 -18.33 -7.29 11.49
C TYR A 183 -17.61 -6.93 10.18
N ARG A 184 -16.97 -5.76 10.13
CA ARG A 184 -16.19 -5.32 8.94
C ARG A 184 -15.01 -6.24 8.67
N LEU A 185 -14.32 -6.70 9.71
CA LEU A 185 -13.21 -7.64 9.61
C LEU A 185 -13.66 -8.96 8.99
N ARG A 186 -14.79 -9.53 9.46
CA ARG A 186 -15.36 -10.74 8.87
C ARG A 186 -15.64 -10.57 7.38
N LYS A 187 -16.29 -9.48 6.97
CA LYS A 187 -16.57 -9.19 5.57
C LYS A 187 -15.29 -9.06 4.73
N ALA A 188 -14.25 -8.43 5.28
CA ALA A 188 -12.97 -8.30 4.61
C ALA A 188 -12.27 -9.66 4.44
N LEU A 189 -12.31 -10.51 5.45
CA LEU A 189 -11.73 -11.88 5.38
C LEU A 189 -12.51 -12.78 4.41
N GLU A 190 -13.84 -12.70 4.40
CA GLU A 190 -14.69 -13.41 3.42
C GLU A 190 -14.30 -13.01 1.98
N ALA A 191 -14.06 -11.71 1.75
CA ALA A 191 -13.61 -11.22 0.44
C ALA A 191 -12.22 -11.77 0.07
N LEU A 192 -11.30 -11.88 1.03
CA LEU A 192 -9.98 -12.47 0.79
C LEU A 192 -10.04 -13.96 0.45
N VAL A 193 -10.93 -14.71 1.10
CA VAL A 193 -11.19 -16.13 0.75
C VAL A 193 -11.76 -16.21 -0.67
N ALA A 194 -12.75 -15.38 -0.98
CA ALA A 194 -13.42 -15.40 -2.29
C ALA A 194 -12.48 -15.15 -3.48
N ILE A 195 -11.40 -14.38 -3.27
CA ILE A 195 -10.40 -14.12 -4.32
C ILE A 195 -9.20 -15.07 -4.28
N GLY A 196 -9.19 -16.04 -3.36
CA GLY A 196 -8.07 -16.96 -3.19
C GLY A 196 -6.79 -16.32 -2.64
N ALA A 197 -6.90 -15.25 -1.83
CA ALA A 197 -5.75 -14.66 -1.14
C ALA A 197 -5.41 -15.41 0.15
N ILE A 198 -6.41 -15.99 0.81
CA ILE A 198 -6.28 -16.87 1.98
C ILE A 198 -7.15 -18.11 1.79
N ASP A 199 -6.80 -19.21 2.46
CA ASP A 199 -7.55 -20.45 2.40
C ASP A 199 -8.83 -20.37 3.26
N SER A 200 -8.66 -20.00 4.53
CA SER A 200 -9.75 -19.94 5.49
C SER A 200 -9.40 -19.07 6.69
N PHE A 201 -10.38 -18.76 7.52
CA PHE A 201 -10.17 -18.06 8.77
C PHE A 201 -11.16 -18.49 9.86
N VAL A 202 -10.77 -18.31 11.12
CA VAL A 202 -11.62 -18.48 12.29
C VAL A 202 -11.50 -17.23 13.15
N ILE A 203 -12.63 -16.61 13.49
CA ILE A 203 -12.70 -15.50 14.43
C ILE A 203 -13.16 -16.03 15.77
N ASP A 204 -12.26 -16.00 16.75
CA ASP A 204 -12.54 -16.25 18.15
C ASP A 204 -12.99 -14.95 18.84
N GLU A 205 -13.16 -14.99 20.17
CA GLU A 205 -13.63 -13.84 20.93
C GLU A 205 -12.74 -12.59 20.73
N ASP A 206 -11.41 -12.73 20.85
CA ASP A 206 -10.44 -11.62 20.80
C ASP A 206 -9.42 -11.73 19.68
N SER A 207 -9.44 -12.80 18.91
CA SER A 207 -8.42 -13.06 17.91
C SER A 207 -8.99 -13.62 16.61
N VAL A 208 -8.18 -13.56 15.58
CA VAL A 208 -8.44 -14.25 14.31
C VAL A 208 -7.27 -15.13 13.95
N LYS A 209 -7.55 -16.37 13.60
CA LYS A 209 -6.62 -17.32 12.99
C LYS A 209 -6.86 -17.32 11.50
N ILE A 210 -5.80 -17.13 10.72
CA ILE A 210 -5.87 -17.08 9.26
C ILE A 210 -4.98 -18.19 8.71
N LYS A 211 -5.56 -19.03 7.86
CA LYS A 211 -4.83 -20.05 7.14
C LYS A 211 -4.47 -19.52 5.76
N MET A 212 -3.18 -19.34 5.53
CA MET A 212 -2.67 -18.91 4.24
C MET A 212 -2.69 -20.05 3.23
N ILE A 213 -2.91 -19.74 1.97
CA ILE A 213 -2.70 -20.70 0.89
C ILE A 213 -1.20 -20.97 0.79
N PRO A 214 -0.75 -22.24 0.82
CA PRO A 214 0.64 -22.56 0.62
C PRO A 214 1.10 -21.96 -0.71
N LYS A 215 2.12 -21.12 -0.70
CA LYS A 215 2.78 -20.70 -1.94
C LYS A 215 3.40 -21.97 -2.52
N THR A 216 2.83 -22.50 -3.60
CA THR A 216 3.51 -23.50 -4.42
C THR A 216 4.84 -22.89 -4.78
N SER A 217 5.94 -23.51 -4.37
CA SER A 217 7.28 -23.05 -4.70
C SER A 217 7.41 -23.02 -6.23
N GLN A 218 7.11 -21.87 -6.81
CA GLN A 218 7.60 -21.60 -8.17
C GLN A 218 9.11 -21.49 -8.02
N LEU A 219 9.77 -22.61 -8.31
CA LEU A 219 11.19 -22.65 -8.59
C LEU A 219 11.48 -21.50 -9.56
N TRP A 220 12.09 -20.44 -9.06
CA TRP A 220 12.80 -19.48 -9.88
C TRP A 220 13.89 -20.30 -10.61
N LYS A 221 13.59 -20.74 -11.82
CA LYS A 221 14.64 -21.07 -12.75
C LYS A 221 15.37 -19.77 -13.03
N SER A 222 16.49 -19.59 -12.35
CA SER A 222 17.55 -18.69 -12.73
C SER A 222 17.93 -19.03 -14.16
N GLY A 223 17.35 -18.33 -15.11
CA GLY A 223 17.81 -18.26 -16.49
C GLY A 223 18.87 -17.18 -16.52
N ILE A 224 20.07 -17.61 -16.79
CA ILE A 224 21.29 -16.88 -17.17
C ILE A 224 20.97 -15.87 -18.28
#